data_89d3a57044097216cbf28a466950e7c9
#
_entry.id   89d3a57044097216cbf28a466950e7c9
#
_cell.length_a   1.000
_cell.length_b   1.000
_cell.length_c   1.000
_cell.angle_alpha   90.00
_cell.angle_beta   90.00
_cell.angle_gamma   90.00
#
_symmetry.space_group_name_H-M   'P 1'
#
loop_
_entity.id
_entity.type
_entity.pdbx_description
1 polymer ?
#
loop_
_entity_poly.entity_id
_entity_poly.type
_entity_poly.pdbx_seq_one_letter_code
_entity_poly.pdbx_strand_id
1 'polypeptide(L)'
;MSVTSWGKCSIFIQPVGSAKNEWDKLDTPKEDSTQVTPTKGDTMTQTEEGGGTVDRKTKKSTYEAAYQLFIKKGVSQPFKTIDGVVEGNYRLAIQPEDPELPGVYMGNTTVGAEEAFTTADGALITYTHSALIPDGDVVAKTINKKNEDVYCAYRWRVIKATKGAGGKYALKFSTPQAGETPPTEIEETYTSV
;
A
#
# COMPACT_ATOMS: atom_id res chain seq x y z
N MET A 1 14.96 -14.22 -16.12
CA MET A 1 13.72 -13.93 -15.36
C MET A 1 14.02 -14.04 -13.89
N SER A 2 13.77 -12.98 -13.14
CA SER A 2 13.85 -13.04 -11.67
C SER A 2 12.62 -13.78 -11.14
N VAL A 3 12.81 -14.68 -10.20
CA VAL A 3 11.71 -15.43 -9.56
C VAL A 3 11.18 -14.69 -8.32
N THR A 4 11.92 -13.68 -7.85
CA THR A 4 11.60 -12.92 -6.63
C THR A 4 11.54 -11.43 -6.92
N SER A 5 10.59 -10.73 -6.27
CA SER A 5 10.43 -9.27 -6.30
C SER A 5 11.53 -8.59 -5.49
N TRP A 6 12.67 -8.33 -6.10
CA TRP A 6 13.76 -7.58 -5.48
C TRP A 6 14.30 -6.51 -6.43
N GLY A 7 15.08 -5.58 -5.92
CA GLY A 7 15.63 -4.48 -6.68
C GLY A 7 14.81 -3.19 -6.59
N LYS A 8 15.03 -2.29 -7.56
CA LYS A 8 14.41 -0.97 -7.61
C LYS A 8 12.91 -1.09 -7.75
N CYS A 9 12.14 -0.41 -6.89
CA CYS A 9 10.70 -0.34 -7.00
C CYS A 9 10.22 1.02 -7.54
N SER A 10 9.00 1.04 -8.09
CA SER A 10 8.26 2.25 -8.43
C SER A 10 7.08 2.41 -7.49
N ILE A 11 6.98 3.59 -6.87
CA ILE A 11 5.92 3.91 -5.92
C ILE A 11 4.96 4.89 -6.57
N PHE A 12 3.67 4.57 -6.51
CA PHE A 12 2.58 5.38 -7.02
C PHE A 12 1.61 5.72 -5.89
N ILE A 13 1.17 6.97 -5.85
CA ILE A 13 0.20 7.46 -4.88
C ILE A 13 -0.97 8.14 -5.58
N GLN A 14 -2.13 8.09 -4.94
CA GLN A 14 -3.32 8.79 -5.38
C GLN A 14 -4.15 9.18 -4.17
N PRO A 15 -4.69 10.42 -4.08
CA PRO A 15 -5.64 10.79 -3.04
C PRO A 15 -6.89 9.90 -3.09
N VAL A 16 -7.38 9.47 -1.93
CA VAL A 16 -8.65 8.74 -1.82
C VAL A 16 -9.79 9.67 -2.23
N GLY A 17 -10.76 9.15 -2.99
CA GLY A 17 -11.87 9.94 -3.54
C GLY A 17 -11.60 10.50 -4.94
N SER A 18 -10.40 10.32 -5.49
CA SER A 18 -10.17 10.65 -6.90
C SER A 18 -11.00 9.74 -7.81
N ALA A 19 -11.84 10.36 -8.66
CA ALA A 19 -12.69 9.63 -9.61
C ALA A 19 -11.95 9.15 -10.87
N LYS A 20 -10.73 9.65 -11.08
CA LYS A 20 -9.92 9.34 -12.26
C LYS A 20 -8.80 8.39 -11.89
N ASN A 21 -8.43 7.52 -12.82
CA ASN A 21 -7.26 6.65 -12.69
C ASN A 21 -5.98 7.43 -13.04
N GLU A 22 -5.66 8.41 -12.21
CA GLU A 22 -4.52 9.31 -12.37
C GLU A 22 -3.64 9.25 -11.12
N TRP A 23 -2.48 8.62 -11.24
CA TRP A 23 -1.55 8.38 -10.14
C TRP A 23 -0.30 9.23 -10.30
N ASP A 24 0.22 9.69 -9.19
CA ASP A 24 1.52 10.33 -9.11
C ASP A 24 2.59 9.27 -8.84
N LYS A 25 3.59 9.23 -9.72
CA LYS A 25 4.79 8.44 -9.48
C LYS A 25 5.75 9.23 -8.62
N LEU A 26 6.18 8.66 -7.53
CA LEU A 26 7.19 9.26 -6.66
C LEU A 26 8.59 9.11 -7.25
N ASP A 27 9.51 9.94 -6.76
CA ASP A 27 10.94 9.76 -6.99
C ASP A 27 11.38 8.37 -6.52
N THR A 28 12.49 7.89 -7.07
CA THR A 28 13.08 6.62 -6.64
C THR A 28 13.46 6.70 -5.16
N PRO A 29 12.98 5.78 -4.32
CA PRO A 29 13.34 5.73 -2.91
C PRO A 29 14.84 5.53 -2.70
N LYS A 30 15.32 5.87 -1.51
CA LYS A 30 16.65 5.49 -1.06
C LYS A 30 16.80 3.96 -1.09
N GLU A 31 17.96 3.46 -1.44
CA GLU A 31 18.27 2.03 -1.43
C GLU A 31 17.93 1.41 -0.08
N ASP A 32 17.37 0.20 -0.11
CA ASP A 32 16.94 -0.60 1.06
C ASP A 32 15.95 0.08 2.03
N SER A 33 15.32 1.19 1.62
CA SER A 33 14.38 1.91 2.48
C SER A 33 12.91 1.51 2.30
N THR A 34 12.57 0.90 1.18
CA THR A 34 11.17 0.51 0.91
C THR A 34 10.87 -0.84 1.55
N GLN A 35 9.95 -0.82 2.49
CA GLN A 35 9.51 -2.02 3.20
C GLN A 35 8.01 -2.04 3.41
N VAL A 36 7.45 -3.23 3.47
CA VAL A 36 6.06 -3.45 3.84
C VAL A 36 6.02 -4.43 5.01
N THR A 37 5.46 -3.99 6.12
CA THR A 37 5.47 -4.75 7.37
C THR A 37 4.05 -5.15 7.76
N PRO A 38 3.67 -6.43 7.57
CA PRO A 38 2.46 -6.96 8.15
C PRO A 38 2.65 -7.24 9.64
N THR A 39 1.78 -6.70 10.48
CA THR A 39 1.76 -6.99 11.92
C THR A 39 0.54 -7.84 12.25
N LYS A 40 0.79 -9.04 12.76
CA LYS A 40 -0.28 -9.94 13.18
C LYS A 40 -1.07 -9.30 14.33
N GLY A 41 -2.39 -9.35 14.25
CA GLY A 41 -3.25 -8.88 15.33
C GLY A 41 -3.12 -9.70 16.60
N ASP A 42 -3.28 -9.06 17.75
CA ASP A 42 -3.23 -9.68 19.07
C ASP A 42 -4.27 -10.80 19.21
N THR A 43 -3.92 -11.81 19.97
CA THR A 43 -4.85 -12.87 20.35
C THR A 43 -5.42 -12.55 21.73
N MET A 44 -6.75 -12.42 21.80
CA MET A 44 -7.50 -12.29 23.04
C MET A 44 -7.97 -13.67 23.48
N THR A 45 -7.75 -14.01 24.74
CA THR A 45 -8.15 -15.29 25.33
C THR A 45 -9.01 -15.03 26.53
N GLN A 46 -10.15 -15.70 26.60
CA GLN A 46 -10.98 -15.75 27.80
C GLN A 46 -10.70 -17.04 28.54
N THR A 47 -10.47 -16.93 29.84
CA THR A 47 -10.23 -18.07 30.72
C THR A 47 -11.29 -18.11 31.82
N GLU A 48 -11.74 -19.31 32.18
CA GLU A 48 -12.62 -19.53 33.33
C GLU A 48 -11.84 -19.66 34.65
N GLU A 49 -12.54 -19.59 35.77
CA GLU A 49 -11.99 -19.86 37.09
C GLU A 49 -11.42 -21.30 37.13
N GLY A 50 -10.11 -21.43 37.41
CA GLY A 50 -9.39 -22.71 37.31
C GLY A 50 -8.44 -22.80 36.10
N GLY A 51 -8.40 -21.77 35.22
CA GLY A 51 -7.39 -21.61 34.16
C GLY A 51 -7.72 -22.26 32.83
N GLY A 52 -8.92 -22.83 32.67
CA GLY A 52 -9.38 -23.35 31.39
C GLY A 52 -9.63 -22.23 30.36
N THR A 53 -9.15 -22.38 29.13
CA THR A 53 -9.44 -21.45 28.03
C THR A 53 -10.83 -21.73 27.46
N VAL A 54 -11.76 -20.78 27.62
CA VAL A 54 -13.15 -20.90 27.11
C VAL A 54 -13.27 -20.40 25.68
N ASP A 55 -12.59 -19.29 25.34
CA ASP A 55 -12.65 -18.69 24.00
C ASP A 55 -11.32 -18.02 23.64
N ARG A 56 -11.04 -17.97 22.31
CA ARG A 56 -9.86 -17.32 21.77
C ARG A 56 -10.22 -16.62 20.45
N LYS A 57 -9.98 -15.31 20.39
CA LYS A 57 -10.19 -14.50 19.19
C LYS A 57 -8.90 -13.74 18.83
N THR A 58 -8.51 -13.83 17.57
CA THR A 58 -7.37 -13.06 17.05
C THR A 58 -7.90 -11.82 16.33
N LYS A 59 -7.38 -10.64 16.68
CA LYS A 59 -7.66 -9.39 15.95
C LYS A 59 -7.13 -9.46 14.52
N LYS A 60 -7.67 -8.65 13.63
CA LYS A 60 -7.16 -8.53 12.26
C LYS A 60 -5.74 -7.97 12.27
N SER A 61 -4.92 -8.40 11.30
CA SER A 61 -3.57 -7.87 11.09
C SER A 61 -3.62 -6.42 10.60
N THR A 62 -2.59 -5.65 10.96
CA THR A 62 -2.34 -4.31 10.43
C THR A 62 -1.20 -4.36 9.42
N TYR A 63 -1.18 -3.41 8.50
CA TYR A 63 -0.19 -3.34 7.43
C TYR A 63 0.36 -1.94 7.32
N GLU A 64 1.68 -1.83 7.29
CA GLU A 64 2.39 -0.57 7.12
C GLU A 64 3.36 -0.69 5.96
N ALA A 65 3.50 0.40 5.19
CA ALA A 65 4.50 0.52 4.16
C ALA A 65 5.31 1.79 4.42
N ALA A 66 6.63 1.65 4.48
CA ALA A 66 7.54 2.77 4.70
C ALA A 66 8.55 2.85 3.56
N TYR A 67 8.96 4.08 3.22
CA TYR A 67 10.03 4.37 2.27
C TYR A 67 10.63 5.75 2.54
N GLN A 68 11.87 5.96 2.09
CA GLN A 68 12.59 7.21 2.26
C GLN A 68 12.82 7.90 0.91
N LEU A 69 12.56 9.20 0.86
CA LEU A 69 12.86 10.04 -0.30
C LEU A 69 13.90 11.10 0.07
N PHE A 70 14.79 11.40 -0.87
CA PHE A 70 15.73 12.49 -0.72
C PHE A 70 15.06 13.84 -0.92
N ILE A 71 15.36 14.80 -0.04
CA ILE A 71 14.98 16.20 -0.24
C ILE A 71 15.93 16.82 -1.24
N LYS A 72 15.41 17.18 -2.42
CA LYS A 72 16.18 17.72 -3.54
C LYS A 72 15.86 19.20 -3.75
N LYS A 73 16.88 19.98 -4.11
CA LYS A 73 16.70 21.39 -4.46
C LYS A 73 15.78 21.54 -5.68
N GLY A 74 14.74 22.36 -5.55
CA GLY A 74 13.82 22.67 -6.64
C GLY A 74 12.76 21.59 -6.92
N VAL A 75 12.69 20.53 -6.10
CA VAL A 75 11.66 19.50 -6.17
C VAL A 75 10.73 19.67 -5.00
N SER A 76 9.43 19.84 -5.28
CA SER A 76 8.40 19.89 -4.23
C SER A 76 8.15 18.50 -3.65
N GLN A 77 7.86 18.47 -2.35
CA GLN A 77 7.49 17.22 -1.69
C GLN A 77 6.14 16.71 -2.23
N PRO A 78 5.97 15.38 -2.33
CA PRO A 78 4.75 14.78 -2.87
C PRO A 78 3.51 15.00 -1.98
N PHE A 79 3.73 15.21 -0.69
CA PHE A 79 2.67 15.45 0.27
C PHE A 79 2.86 16.82 0.95
N LYS A 80 1.73 17.47 1.26
CA LYS A 80 1.74 18.61 2.17
C LYS A 80 1.72 18.09 3.60
N THR A 81 2.75 18.42 4.35
CA THR A 81 2.90 18.00 5.75
C THR A 81 2.75 19.20 6.67
N ILE A 82 2.06 19.00 7.78
CA ILE A 82 2.01 19.95 8.90
C ILE A 82 2.41 19.14 10.13
N ASP A 83 3.58 19.45 10.70
CA ASP A 83 4.10 18.79 11.90
C ASP A 83 4.11 17.24 11.80
N GLY A 84 4.65 16.73 10.69
CA GLY A 84 4.73 15.29 10.42
C GLY A 84 3.44 14.61 10.00
N VAL A 85 2.32 15.33 9.98
CA VAL A 85 1.02 14.80 9.57
C VAL A 85 0.71 15.20 8.13
N VAL A 86 0.34 14.24 7.31
CA VAL A 86 -0.13 14.47 5.93
C VAL A 86 -1.65 14.59 5.95
N GLU A 87 -2.17 15.65 5.33
CA GLU A 87 -3.60 15.85 5.22
C GLU A 87 -4.24 14.90 4.22
N GLY A 88 -5.34 14.25 4.65
CA GLY A 88 -6.11 13.32 3.83
C GLY A 88 -5.53 11.91 3.78
N ASN A 89 -6.26 11.05 3.09
CA ASN A 89 -5.90 9.64 2.91
C ASN A 89 -5.44 9.39 1.48
N TYR A 90 -4.56 8.42 1.31
CA TYR A 90 -3.96 8.09 0.02
C TYR A 90 -4.07 6.60 -0.29
N ARG A 91 -4.22 6.31 -1.57
CA ARG A 91 -3.99 4.98 -2.13
C ARG A 91 -2.51 4.84 -2.43
N LEU A 92 -1.95 3.67 -2.18
CA LEU A 92 -0.55 3.36 -2.42
C LEU A 92 -0.43 2.13 -3.31
N ALA A 93 0.42 2.21 -4.32
CA ALA A 93 0.81 1.07 -5.14
C ALA A 93 2.34 1.02 -5.26
N ILE A 94 2.93 -0.10 -4.89
CA ILE A 94 4.37 -0.35 -5.00
C ILE A 94 4.58 -1.43 -6.03
N GLN A 95 5.18 -1.07 -7.16
CA GLN A 95 5.52 -1.99 -8.25
C GLN A 95 6.99 -2.39 -8.15
N PRO A 96 7.31 -3.70 -8.16
CA PRO A 96 8.68 -4.17 -8.25
C PRO A 96 9.34 -3.74 -9.58
N GLU A 97 10.65 -3.95 -9.69
CA GLU A 97 11.41 -3.67 -10.90
C GLU A 97 10.89 -4.47 -12.10
N ASP A 98 10.61 -5.75 -11.89
CA ASP A 98 9.95 -6.60 -12.88
C ASP A 98 8.42 -6.40 -12.79
N PRO A 99 7.79 -5.80 -13.82
CA PRO A 99 6.35 -5.51 -13.81
C PRO A 99 5.44 -6.74 -13.91
N GLU A 100 5.99 -7.92 -14.18
CA GLU A 100 5.25 -9.18 -14.21
C GLU A 100 5.10 -9.81 -12.82
N LEU A 101 5.95 -9.36 -11.87
CA LEU A 101 5.88 -9.82 -10.49
C LEU A 101 4.84 -9.06 -9.68
N PRO A 102 4.21 -9.72 -8.70
CA PRO A 102 3.23 -9.07 -7.85
C PRO A 102 3.89 -7.99 -6.97
N GLY A 103 3.31 -6.81 -6.99
CA GLY A 103 3.59 -5.71 -6.08
C GLY A 103 2.51 -5.57 -5.02
N VAL A 104 2.56 -4.49 -4.26
CA VAL A 104 1.67 -4.21 -3.14
C VAL A 104 0.70 -3.10 -3.50
N TYR A 105 -0.56 -3.30 -3.17
CA TYR A 105 -1.60 -2.29 -3.26
C TYR A 105 -2.30 -2.11 -1.92
N MET A 106 -2.41 -0.84 -1.48
CA MET A 106 -3.18 -0.42 -0.31
C MET A 106 -4.18 0.65 -0.74
N GLY A 107 -5.44 0.39 -0.53
CA GLY A 107 -6.49 1.25 -1.09
C GLY A 107 -6.88 2.44 -0.24
N ASN A 108 -6.58 2.42 1.04
CA ASN A 108 -6.81 3.54 1.94
C ASN A 108 -5.76 3.53 3.04
N THR A 109 -4.93 4.56 3.07
CA THR A 109 -3.87 4.70 4.07
C THR A 109 -3.83 6.10 4.63
N THR A 110 -3.51 6.22 5.92
CA THR A 110 -3.01 7.46 6.49
C THR A 110 -1.51 7.54 6.28
N VAL A 111 -0.97 8.74 6.13
CA VAL A 111 0.45 8.94 5.85
C VAL A 111 1.08 9.78 6.94
N GLY A 112 2.13 9.27 7.57
CA GLY A 112 3.03 10.01 8.43
C GLY A 112 4.29 10.41 7.66
N ALA A 113 4.91 11.52 8.04
CA ALA A 113 6.15 12.00 7.44
C ALA A 113 7.14 12.41 8.53
N GLU A 114 8.34 11.87 8.49
CA GLU A 114 9.41 12.17 9.44
C GLU A 114 10.63 12.66 8.68
N GLU A 115 11.07 13.88 8.98
CA GLU A 115 12.25 14.47 8.37
C GLU A 115 13.50 14.11 9.17
N ALA A 116 14.55 13.74 8.48
CA ALA A 116 15.85 13.43 9.05
C ALA A 116 16.97 14.05 8.23
N PHE A 117 18.07 14.37 8.90
CA PHE A 117 19.30 14.83 8.27
C PHE A 117 20.50 14.09 8.85
N THR A 118 21.31 13.55 7.95
CA THR A 118 22.62 13.00 8.31
C THR A 118 23.67 13.53 7.34
N THR A 119 24.91 13.64 7.79
CA THR A 119 26.01 14.06 6.91
C THR A 119 26.36 13.03 5.85
N ALA A 120 26.00 11.77 6.06
CA ALA A 120 26.22 10.69 5.11
C ALA A 120 25.17 10.64 4.01
N ASP A 121 23.89 10.82 4.37
CA ASP A 121 22.75 10.66 3.45
C ASP A 121 22.17 12.00 2.99
N GLY A 122 22.48 13.11 3.69
CA GLY A 122 21.84 14.40 3.47
C GLY A 122 20.45 14.47 4.13
N ALA A 123 19.57 15.28 3.53
CA ALA A 123 18.21 15.45 4.01
C ALA A 123 17.27 14.39 3.39
N LEU A 124 16.54 13.69 4.24
CA LEU A 124 15.63 12.61 3.89
C LEU A 124 14.26 12.85 4.55
N ILE A 125 13.22 12.37 3.89
CA ILE A 125 11.90 12.22 4.52
C ILE A 125 11.52 10.75 4.47
N THR A 126 11.15 10.20 5.62
CA THR A 126 10.52 8.89 5.75
C THR A 126 9.01 9.04 5.72
N TYR A 127 8.38 8.44 4.74
CA TYR A 127 6.92 8.35 4.66
C TYR A 127 6.47 6.98 5.12
N THR A 128 5.50 6.96 6.04
CA THR A 128 4.89 5.72 6.56
C THR A 128 3.42 5.72 6.24
N HIS A 129 2.99 4.77 5.44
CA HIS A 129 1.59 4.53 5.10
C HIS A 129 1.04 3.44 6.00
N SER A 130 0.07 3.80 6.85
CA SER A 130 -0.65 2.83 7.69
C SER A 130 -2.00 2.52 7.04
N ALA A 131 -2.21 1.25 6.67
CA ALA A 131 -3.43 0.83 6.02
C ALA A 131 -4.62 0.90 6.99
N LEU A 132 -5.64 1.66 6.61
CA LEU A 132 -6.87 1.77 7.38
C LEU A 132 -7.76 0.56 7.15
N ILE A 133 -8.34 0.10 8.24
CA ILE A 133 -9.48 -0.81 8.20
C ILE A 133 -10.69 0.06 7.86
N PRO A 134 -11.37 -0.09 6.69
CA PRO A 134 -12.57 0.67 6.44
C PRO A 134 -13.59 0.43 7.54
N ASP A 135 -14.16 1.53 8.06
CA ASP A 135 -15.36 1.47 8.87
C ASP A 135 -16.54 1.15 7.96
N GLY A 136 -17.35 0.16 8.36
CA GLY A 136 -18.54 -0.24 7.64
C GLY A 136 -18.26 -1.10 6.40
N ASP A 137 -19.27 -1.21 5.56
CA ASP A 137 -19.36 -2.10 4.41
C ASP A 137 -18.58 -1.64 3.17
N VAL A 138 -17.46 -0.95 3.33
CA VAL A 138 -16.58 -0.64 2.21
C VAL A 138 -15.87 -1.90 1.77
N VAL A 139 -16.53 -2.56 0.90
CA VAL A 139 -16.09 -3.81 0.33
C VAL A 139 -15.25 -3.50 -0.89
N ALA A 140 -14.00 -3.78 -0.79
CA ALA A 140 -13.24 -4.02 -1.99
C ALA A 140 -13.74 -5.35 -2.56
N LYS A 141 -14.55 -5.30 -3.59
CA LYS A 141 -15.00 -6.49 -4.31
C LYS A 141 -13.79 -7.20 -4.92
N THR A 142 -13.17 -8.05 -4.14
CA THR A 142 -12.39 -9.12 -4.73
C THR A 142 -13.41 -10.13 -5.20
N ILE A 143 -13.63 -10.21 -6.50
CA ILE A 143 -14.46 -11.27 -7.07
C ILE A 143 -13.68 -12.57 -6.81
N ASN A 144 -13.91 -13.15 -5.63
CA ASN A 144 -13.59 -14.55 -5.46
C ASN A 144 -14.69 -15.35 -6.18
N LYS A 145 -14.44 -16.62 -6.46
CA LYS A 145 -15.37 -17.54 -7.14
C LYS A 145 -16.73 -17.69 -6.43
N LYS A 146 -16.94 -17.07 -5.27
CA LYS A 146 -18.12 -17.15 -4.42
C LYS A 146 -18.93 -15.86 -4.34
N ASN A 147 -18.56 -14.79 -5.04
CA ASN A 147 -19.22 -13.49 -4.94
C ASN A 147 -19.29 -12.91 -3.51
N GLU A 148 -18.38 -13.33 -2.64
CA GLU A 148 -18.29 -12.81 -1.28
C GLU A 148 -17.45 -11.55 -1.29
N ASP A 149 -17.97 -10.52 -0.67
CA ASP A 149 -17.27 -9.28 -0.44
C ASP A 149 -16.14 -9.52 0.58
N VAL A 150 -14.89 -9.50 0.13
CA VAL A 150 -13.72 -9.70 0.99
C VAL A 150 -13.07 -8.36 1.29
N TYR A 151 -13.08 -8.01 2.56
CA TYR A 151 -12.36 -6.88 3.09
C TYR A 151 -10.85 -7.08 3.01
N CYS A 152 -10.13 -6.16 2.41
CA CYS A 152 -8.69 -6.23 2.27
C CYS A 152 -8.04 -4.85 2.26
N ALA A 153 -7.38 -4.47 3.39
CA ALA A 153 -6.62 -3.24 3.48
C ALA A 153 -5.32 -3.29 2.65
N TYR A 154 -4.84 -4.49 2.37
CA TYR A 154 -3.59 -4.78 1.71
C TYR A 154 -3.76 -5.94 0.73
N ARG A 155 -3.15 -5.85 -0.46
CA ARG A 155 -3.24 -6.87 -1.50
C ARG A 155 -1.97 -6.99 -2.32
N TRP A 156 -1.70 -8.23 -2.73
CA TRP A 156 -0.76 -8.49 -3.79
C TRP A 156 -1.47 -8.31 -5.14
N ARG A 157 -0.87 -7.50 -6.03
CA ARG A 157 -1.37 -7.23 -7.38
C ARG A 157 -0.21 -7.15 -8.37
N VAL A 158 -0.44 -7.65 -9.58
CA VAL A 158 0.40 -7.29 -10.71
C VAL A 158 -0.03 -5.90 -11.18
N ILE A 159 0.89 -4.95 -11.18
CA ILE A 159 0.61 -3.54 -11.44
C ILE A 159 1.21 -3.17 -12.78
N LYS A 160 0.38 -2.77 -13.73
CA LYS A 160 0.82 -2.26 -15.02
C LYS A 160 0.58 -0.76 -15.09
N ALA A 161 1.67 0.02 -15.08
CA ALA A 161 1.63 1.46 -15.14
C ALA A 161 1.81 1.96 -16.58
N THR A 162 0.92 2.83 -17.04
CA THR A 162 1.00 3.49 -18.34
C THR A 162 1.08 5.00 -18.12
N LYS A 163 2.13 5.64 -18.68
CA LYS A 163 2.32 7.08 -18.57
C LYS A 163 1.27 7.81 -19.41
N GLY A 164 0.49 8.67 -18.77
CA GLY A 164 -0.51 9.53 -19.38
C GLY A 164 -0.01 10.97 -19.59
N ALA A 165 -0.95 11.85 -19.91
CA ALA A 165 -0.68 13.28 -20.05
C ALA A 165 -0.35 13.91 -18.68
N GLY A 166 0.40 15.03 -18.69
CA GLY A 166 0.72 15.80 -17.47
C GLY A 166 1.60 15.08 -16.45
N GLY A 167 2.31 14.00 -16.85
CA GLY A 167 3.18 13.26 -15.95
C GLY A 167 2.47 12.29 -15.00
N LYS A 168 1.14 12.18 -15.10
CA LYS A 168 0.33 11.22 -14.35
C LYS A 168 0.44 9.82 -14.98
N TYR A 169 0.13 8.80 -14.18
CA TYR A 169 0.13 7.40 -14.62
C TYR A 169 -1.27 6.81 -14.46
N ALA A 170 -1.68 6.00 -15.42
CA ALA A 170 -2.83 5.13 -15.29
C ALA A 170 -2.35 3.75 -14.84
N LEU A 171 -2.93 3.20 -13.77
CA LEU A 171 -2.59 1.88 -13.26
C LEU A 171 -3.70 0.88 -13.58
N LYS A 172 -3.30 -0.29 -14.06
CA LYS A 172 -4.14 -1.47 -14.18
C LYS A 172 -3.66 -2.52 -13.22
N PHE A 173 -4.59 -3.14 -12.53
CA PHE A 173 -4.33 -4.14 -11.51
C PHE A 173 -4.81 -5.51 -11.98
N SER A 174 -4.01 -6.53 -11.74
CA SER A 174 -4.36 -7.91 -12.05
C SER A 174 -4.04 -8.82 -10.86
N THR A 175 -4.77 -9.92 -10.73
CA THR A 175 -4.42 -10.94 -9.74
C THR A 175 -3.07 -11.56 -10.07
N PRO A 176 -2.24 -11.86 -9.04
CA PRO A 176 -1.05 -12.68 -9.25
C PRO A 176 -1.44 -14.02 -9.87
N GLN A 177 -0.63 -14.49 -10.82
CA GLN A 177 -0.84 -15.80 -11.42
C GLN A 177 -0.65 -16.93 -10.40
N ALA A 178 -1.58 -17.88 -10.41
CA ALA A 178 -1.40 -19.18 -9.78
C ALA A 178 -1.24 -20.22 -10.89
N GLY A 179 0.00 -20.61 -11.18
CA GLY A 179 0.31 -21.56 -12.25
C GLY A 179 0.14 -20.98 -13.66
N GLU A 180 -0.46 -21.74 -14.58
CA GLU A 180 -0.64 -21.37 -15.99
C GLU A 180 -1.87 -20.48 -16.26
N THR A 181 -2.56 -20.04 -15.23
CA THR A 181 -3.76 -19.21 -15.37
C THR A 181 -3.37 -17.78 -15.67
N PRO A 182 -3.85 -17.15 -16.77
CA PRO A 182 -3.55 -15.75 -17.07
C PRO A 182 -4.02 -14.83 -15.94
N PRO A 183 -3.30 -13.71 -15.68
CA PRO A 183 -3.74 -12.74 -14.68
C PRO A 183 -5.09 -12.14 -15.09
N THR A 184 -6.02 -12.12 -14.15
CA THR A 184 -7.32 -11.47 -14.37
C THR A 184 -7.21 -9.99 -14.02
N GLU A 185 -7.53 -9.13 -14.99
CA GLU A 185 -7.62 -7.68 -14.74
C GLU A 185 -8.76 -7.39 -13.75
N ILE A 186 -8.46 -6.58 -12.75
CA ILE A 186 -9.40 -6.21 -11.68
C ILE A 186 -9.51 -4.69 -11.67
N GLU A 187 -10.73 -4.21 -11.62
CA GLU A 187 -10.99 -2.80 -11.33
C GLU A 187 -10.96 -2.60 -9.81
N GLU A 188 -9.97 -1.84 -9.33
CA GLU A 188 -9.87 -1.46 -7.93
C GLU A 188 -10.74 -0.21 -7.71
N THR A 189 -12.00 -0.42 -7.44
CA THR A 189 -12.93 0.65 -7.11
C THR A 189 -13.15 0.72 -5.60
N TYR A 190 -13.09 1.93 -5.06
CA TYR A 190 -13.54 2.24 -3.70
C TYR A 190 -14.77 3.09 -3.80
N THR A 191 -15.87 2.56 -3.33
CA THR A 191 -17.07 3.35 -3.09
C THR A 191 -16.98 3.82 -1.63
N SER A 192 -16.70 5.10 -1.40
CA SER A 192 -16.96 5.70 -0.10
C SER A 192 -18.48 5.85 0.03
N VAL A 193 -19.04 5.26 1.05
CA VAL A 193 -20.40 5.58 1.49
C VAL A 193 -20.36 6.89 2.27
#